data_7af1b2ae7a03d1f72b51b20325f61919
#
_entry.id   7af1b2ae7a03d1f72b51b20325f61919
#
_cell.length_a   1.000
_cell.length_b   1.000
_cell.length_c   1.000
_cell.angle_alpha   90.00
_cell.angle_beta   90.00
_cell.angle_gamma   90.00
#
_symmetry.space_group_name_H-M   'P 1'
#
loop_
_entity.id
_entity.type
_entity.pdbx_description
1 polymer ?
#
loop_
_entity_poly.entity_id
_entity_poly.type
_entity_poly.pdbx_seq_one_letter_code
_entity_poly.pdbx_strand_id
1 'polypeptide(L)'
;MTDRPDLGAALKRAGDSEIVHTAAAAVVEGLGVDEIVLEAAPTKASGVDGAAFVTNRRILVTADKKDPSHFEFLELDSLGNVTVLPYKGGWTVVAQLYSTYKVWSGFTEKAARRVQFAAQWALTAGREARTEASRAVSSEELFKRWKENKHRLNRNSVEERVASMHSLYSDIDSRWWTE
;
A
#
# COMPACT_ATOMS: atom_id res chain seq x y z
N MET A 1 -1.61 -23.99 2.71
CA MET A 1 -1.33 -22.54 2.70
C MET A 1 -0.96 -22.20 1.26
N THR A 2 -1.78 -21.41 0.59
CA THR A 2 -1.50 -20.96 -0.79
C THR A 2 -0.24 -20.11 -0.73
N ASP A 3 0.78 -20.50 -1.46
CA ASP A 3 2.02 -19.71 -1.54
C ASP A 3 1.69 -18.37 -2.22
N ARG A 4 1.74 -17.29 -1.45
CA ARG A 4 1.45 -15.91 -1.88
C ARG A 4 2.72 -15.08 -1.75
N PRO A 5 3.61 -15.13 -2.76
CA PRO A 5 4.89 -14.42 -2.72
C PRO A 5 4.73 -12.89 -2.61
N ASP A 6 3.64 -12.33 -3.14
CA ASP A 6 3.29 -10.92 -2.98
C ASP A 6 3.08 -10.54 -1.51
N LEU A 7 2.28 -11.33 -0.79
CA LEU A 7 2.08 -11.15 0.64
C LEU A 7 3.38 -11.40 1.43
N GLY A 8 4.13 -12.44 1.07
CA GLY A 8 5.43 -12.74 1.70
C GLY A 8 6.41 -11.56 1.61
N ALA A 9 6.49 -10.91 0.44
CA ALA A 9 7.32 -9.71 0.25
C ALA A 9 6.80 -8.52 1.09
N ALA A 10 5.47 -8.31 1.15
CA ALA A 10 4.89 -7.25 1.97
C ALA A 10 5.14 -7.46 3.47
N LEU A 11 5.00 -8.70 3.96
CA LEU A 11 5.28 -9.06 5.35
C LEU A 11 6.75 -8.87 5.72
N LYS A 12 7.67 -9.25 4.83
CA LYS A 12 9.10 -9.00 5.03
C LYS A 12 9.41 -7.51 5.23
N ARG A 13 8.75 -6.64 4.47
CA ARG A 13 8.90 -5.19 4.64
C ARG A 13 8.24 -4.63 5.90
N ALA A 14 7.17 -5.28 6.37
CA ALA A 14 6.53 -4.93 7.65
C ALA A 14 7.39 -5.29 8.86
N GLY A 15 8.36 -6.20 8.69
CA GLY A 15 9.23 -6.68 9.76
C GLY A 15 8.49 -7.61 10.72
N ASP A 16 8.99 -7.70 11.96
CA ASP A 16 8.49 -8.63 12.98
C ASP A 16 7.21 -8.13 13.69
N SER A 17 6.38 -7.36 13.01
CA SER A 17 5.13 -6.86 13.58
C SER A 17 4.10 -7.98 13.72
N GLU A 18 3.93 -8.48 14.94
CA GLU A 18 3.00 -9.58 15.27
C GLU A 18 1.58 -9.28 14.78
N ILE A 19 1.11 -8.04 14.92
CA ILE A 19 -0.24 -7.67 14.51
C ILE A 19 -0.43 -7.75 12.98
N VAL A 20 0.61 -7.42 12.20
CA VAL A 20 0.58 -7.54 10.74
C VAL A 20 0.56 -8.99 10.32
N HIS A 21 1.40 -9.82 10.95
CA HIS A 21 1.45 -11.26 10.66
C HIS A 21 0.15 -11.98 11.04
N THR A 22 -0.44 -11.61 12.19
CA THR A 22 -1.73 -12.18 12.62
C THR A 22 -2.87 -11.80 11.68
N ALA A 23 -2.93 -10.53 11.26
CA ALA A 23 -3.95 -10.05 10.33
C ALA A 23 -3.79 -10.62 8.91
N ALA A 24 -2.59 -11.00 8.50
CA ALA A 24 -2.30 -11.50 7.16
C ALA A 24 -3.11 -12.75 6.78
N ALA A 25 -3.38 -13.65 7.73
CA ALA A 25 -4.19 -14.83 7.50
C ALA A 25 -5.62 -14.47 7.05
N ALA A 26 -6.25 -13.54 7.78
CA ALA A 26 -7.58 -13.05 7.46
C ALA A 26 -7.61 -12.24 6.15
N VAL A 27 -6.54 -11.49 5.85
CA VAL A 27 -6.41 -10.79 4.56
C VAL A 27 -6.44 -11.79 3.40
N VAL A 28 -5.67 -12.88 3.49
CA VAL A 28 -5.62 -13.91 2.44
C VAL A 28 -7.00 -14.50 2.14
N GLU A 29 -7.79 -14.78 3.16
CA GLU A 29 -9.14 -15.32 3.00
C GLU A 29 -10.09 -14.34 2.30
N GLY A 30 -9.88 -13.05 2.48
CA GLY A 30 -10.70 -12.00 1.90
C GLY A 30 -10.23 -11.47 0.54
N LEU A 31 -9.07 -11.91 0.03
CA LEU A 31 -8.55 -11.45 -1.25
C LEU A 31 -9.29 -12.07 -2.44
N GLY A 32 -9.58 -11.24 -3.43
CA GLY A 32 -10.06 -11.71 -4.74
C GLY A 32 -8.99 -12.51 -5.50
N VAL A 33 -9.42 -13.26 -6.52
CA VAL A 33 -8.54 -14.16 -7.32
C VAL A 33 -7.36 -13.39 -7.93
N ASP A 34 -7.60 -12.17 -8.45
CA ASP A 34 -6.60 -11.32 -9.08
C ASP A 34 -6.15 -10.17 -8.16
N GLU A 35 -6.42 -10.27 -6.87
CA GLU A 35 -6.03 -9.25 -5.92
C GLU A 35 -4.68 -9.59 -5.31
N ILE A 36 -3.72 -8.68 -5.41
CA ILE A 36 -2.36 -8.83 -4.90
C ILE A 36 -2.06 -7.80 -3.82
N VAL A 37 -1.28 -8.20 -2.83
CA VAL A 37 -0.82 -7.33 -1.76
C VAL A 37 0.43 -6.59 -2.20
N LEU A 38 0.35 -5.26 -2.25
CA LEU A 38 1.45 -4.38 -2.62
C LEU A 38 2.28 -3.97 -1.41
N GLU A 39 1.62 -3.73 -0.27
CA GLU A 39 2.29 -3.28 0.95
C GLU A 39 1.53 -3.73 2.20
N ALA A 40 2.27 -3.93 3.30
CA ALA A 40 1.72 -4.18 4.63
C ALA A 40 2.50 -3.36 5.68
N ALA A 41 1.79 -2.80 6.65
CA ALA A 41 2.42 -1.99 7.69
C ALA A 41 1.61 -2.00 8.99
N PRO A 42 2.27 -1.93 10.16
CA PRO A 42 1.58 -1.66 11.40
C PRO A 42 1.03 -0.24 11.41
N THR A 43 -0.13 -0.05 12.00
CA THR A 43 -0.82 1.23 12.13
C THR A 43 -1.60 1.31 13.43
N LYS A 44 -2.24 2.46 13.66
CA LYS A 44 -3.26 2.64 14.69
C LYS A 44 -4.53 3.17 14.03
N ALA A 45 -5.60 2.41 14.15
CA ALA A 45 -6.92 2.85 13.76
C ALA A 45 -7.72 3.19 15.03
N SER A 46 -8.27 4.41 15.09
CA SER A 46 -9.01 4.89 16.29
C SER A 46 -8.24 4.72 17.61
N GLY A 47 -6.90 4.84 17.58
CA GLY A 47 -6.04 4.68 18.75
C GLY A 47 -5.70 3.23 19.14
N VAL A 48 -6.27 2.26 18.44
CA VAL A 48 -6.00 0.82 18.62
C VAL A 48 -4.91 0.39 17.64
N ASP A 49 -3.94 -0.41 18.12
CA ASP A 49 -2.91 -0.98 17.23
C ASP A 49 -3.61 -1.90 16.21
N GLY A 50 -3.20 -1.78 14.97
CA GLY A 50 -3.77 -2.50 13.85
C GLY A 50 -2.74 -2.74 12.75
N ALA A 51 -3.21 -3.26 11.63
CA ALA A 51 -2.43 -3.47 10.43
C ALA A 51 -3.12 -2.85 9.22
N ALA A 52 -2.35 -2.22 8.35
CA ALA A 52 -2.80 -1.72 7.07
C ALA A 52 -2.20 -2.58 5.95
N PHE A 53 -3.02 -2.94 4.98
CA PHE A 53 -2.61 -3.63 3.76
C PHE A 53 -3.09 -2.83 2.56
N VAL A 54 -2.23 -2.64 1.60
CA VAL A 54 -2.57 -2.02 0.31
C VAL A 54 -2.53 -3.11 -0.73
N THR A 55 -3.61 -3.24 -1.47
CA THR A 55 -3.70 -4.14 -2.61
C THR A 55 -3.77 -3.35 -3.92
N ASN A 56 -3.79 -4.03 -5.05
CA ASN A 56 -4.06 -3.40 -6.33
C ASN A 56 -5.52 -2.95 -6.50
N ARG A 57 -6.41 -3.19 -5.51
CA ARG A 57 -7.84 -2.84 -5.56
C ARG A 57 -8.30 -1.96 -4.42
N ARG A 58 -7.75 -2.15 -3.21
CA ARG A 58 -8.25 -1.49 -2.01
C ARG A 58 -7.18 -1.33 -0.94
N ILE A 59 -7.46 -0.48 0.03
CA ILE A 59 -6.73 -0.40 1.29
C ILE A 59 -7.58 -1.12 2.34
N LEU A 60 -6.97 -2.05 3.07
CA LEU A 60 -7.59 -2.79 4.17
C LEU A 60 -6.89 -2.37 5.46
N VAL A 61 -7.67 -2.01 6.48
CA VAL A 61 -7.12 -1.65 7.79
C VAL A 61 -7.89 -2.40 8.87
N THR A 62 -7.19 -3.21 9.65
CA THR A 62 -7.79 -3.81 10.85
C THR A 62 -7.75 -2.80 11.99
N ALA A 63 -8.87 -2.66 12.67
CA ALA A 63 -9.05 -1.75 13.80
C ALA A 63 -9.24 -2.48 15.14
N ASP A 64 -9.38 -3.80 15.13
CA ASP A 64 -9.71 -4.58 16.32
C ASP A 64 -8.58 -5.56 16.66
N LYS A 65 -8.05 -5.42 17.90
CA LYS A 65 -7.08 -6.38 18.46
C LYS A 65 -7.70 -7.73 18.79
N LYS A 66 -9.00 -7.76 19.07
CA LYS A 66 -9.70 -8.97 19.47
C LYS A 66 -10.17 -9.79 18.29
N ASP A 67 -10.43 -9.09 17.16
CA ASP A 67 -10.84 -9.71 15.91
C ASP A 67 -10.05 -9.10 14.75
N PRO A 68 -8.83 -9.61 14.48
CA PRO A 68 -8.02 -9.15 13.37
C PRO A 68 -8.62 -9.49 12.00
N SER A 69 -9.69 -10.28 11.93
CA SER A 69 -10.44 -10.56 10.70
C SER A 69 -11.40 -9.43 10.32
N HIS A 70 -11.64 -8.49 11.23
CA HIS A 70 -12.50 -7.34 10.95
C HIS A 70 -11.68 -6.22 10.30
N PHE A 71 -11.89 -6.01 9.00
CA PHE A 71 -11.23 -4.97 8.23
C PHE A 71 -12.20 -3.85 7.86
N GLU A 72 -11.78 -2.60 8.09
CA GLU A 72 -12.25 -1.47 7.32
C GLU A 72 -11.56 -1.51 5.96
N PHE A 73 -12.31 -1.46 4.87
CA PHE A 73 -11.73 -1.41 3.54
C PHE A 73 -12.15 -0.16 2.78
N LEU A 74 -11.29 0.27 1.88
CA LEU A 74 -11.47 1.44 1.07
C LEU A 74 -11.06 1.11 -0.36
N GLU A 75 -12.05 1.04 -1.26
CA GLU A 75 -11.80 0.77 -2.67
C GLU A 75 -10.97 1.89 -3.30
N LEU A 76 -9.93 1.53 -4.02
CA LEU A 76 -9.04 2.50 -4.66
C LEU A 76 -9.77 3.38 -5.68
N ASP A 77 -10.78 2.84 -6.36
CA ASP A 77 -11.57 3.60 -7.34
C ASP A 77 -12.36 4.75 -6.72
N SER A 78 -12.57 4.73 -5.39
CA SER A 78 -13.21 5.81 -4.64
C SER A 78 -12.22 6.86 -4.11
N LEU A 79 -10.92 6.63 -4.27
CA LEU A 79 -9.88 7.51 -3.77
C LEU A 79 -9.53 8.61 -4.77
N GLY A 80 -9.49 9.85 -4.29
CA GLY A 80 -8.93 10.97 -5.04
C GLY A 80 -7.42 11.10 -4.85
N ASN A 81 -6.95 10.88 -3.62
CA ASN A 81 -5.52 11.03 -3.28
C ASN A 81 -5.19 10.32 -1.97
N VAL A 82 -3.89 10.01 -1.78
CA VAL A 82 -3.34 9.53 -0.50
C VAL A 82 -2.13 10.38 -0.15
N THR A 83 -2.13 10.98 1.04
CA THR A 83 -1.05 11.81 1.54
C THR A 83 -0.57 11.32 2.90
N VAL A 84 0.65 11.73 3.27
CA VAL A 84 1.22 11.42 4.58
C VAL A 84 1.63 12.70 5.29
N LEU A 85 1.37 12.74 6.58
CA LEU A 85 1.63 13.90 7.43
C LEU A 85 2.26 13.45 8.76
N PRO A 86 3.22 14.21 9.31
CA PRO A 86 3.70 13.96 10.66
C PRO A 86 2.60 14.30 11.68
N TYR A 87 2.43 13.47 12.69
CA TYR A 87 1.43 13.70 13.73
C TYR A 87 1.82 13.05 15.07
N LYS A 88 1.90 13.84 16.14
CA LYS A 88 2.08 13.41 17.56
C LYS A 88 3.04 12.23 17.76
N GLY A 89 4.29 12.38 17.28
CA GLY A 89 5.33 11.36 17.49
C GLY A 89 5.32 10.19 16.52
N GLY A 90 4.54 10.28 15.44
CA GLY A 90 4.51 9.31 14.35
C GLY A 90 4.09 9.95 13.04
N TRP A 91 3.61 9.11 12.14
CA TRP A 91 3.11 9.53 10.84
C TRP A 91 1.67 9.06 10.63
N THR A 92 0.95 9.83 9.85
CA THR A 92 -0.46 9.58 9.54
C THR A 92 -0.63 9.48 8.04
N VAL A 93 -1.35 8.47 7.60
CA VAL A 93 -1.81 8.32 6.23
C VAL A 93 -3.23 8.88 6.14
N VAL A 94 -3.45 9.78 5.20
CA VAL A 94 -4.74 10.41 4.91
C VAL A 94 -5.17 10.00 3.52
N ALA A 95 -6.25 9.26 3.42
CA ALA A 95 -6.89 8.88 2.18
C ALA A 95 -8.07 9.83 1.91
N GLN A 96 -7.97 10.62 0.85
CA GLN A 96 -9.00 11.55 0.44
C GLN A 96 -10.01 10.86 -0.47
N LEU A 97 -11.27 10.92 -0.10
CA LEU A 97 -12.43 10.53 -0.90
C LEU A 97 -13.07 11.77 -1.54
N TYR A 98 -14.06 11.60 -2.40
CA TYR A 98 -14.72 12.72 -3.07
C TYR A 98 -15.27 13.79 -2.10
N SER A 99 -15.88 13.38 -0.99
CA SER A 99 -16.55 14.29 -0.05
C SER A 99 -16.06 14.15 1.39
N THR A 100 -15.12 13.26 1.66
CA THR A 100 -14.64 12.98 3.01
C THR A 100 -13.19 12.46 2.96
N TYR A 101 -12.65 12.10 4.11
CA TYR A 101 -11.34 11.48 4.20
C TYR A 101 -11.30 10.43 5.32
N LYS A 102 -10.40 9.47 5.15
CA LYS A 102 -10.06 8.49 6.19
C LYS A 102 -8.64 8.78 6.68
N VAL A 103 -8.43 8.57 7.97
CA VAL A 103 -7.16 8.89 8.63
C VAL A 103 -6.72 7.70 9.46
N TRP A 104 -5.51 7.23 9.20
CA TRP A 104 -4.86 6.18 9.99
C TRP A 104 -3.53 6.71 10.50
N SER A 105 -3.24 6.50 11.78
CA SER A 105 -2.05 7.03 12.46
C SER A 105 -1.13 5.92 12.96
N GLY A 106 -0.05 6.31 13.64
CA GLY A 106 0.86 5.37 14.30
C GLY A 106 1.83 4.64 13.38
N PHE A 107 1.97 5.11 12.14
CA PHE A 107 3.01 4.63 11.25
C PHE A 107 4.38 5.19 11.63
N THR A 108 5.43 4.46 11.31
CA THR A 108 6.74 5.07 11.10
C THR A 108 6.74 5.87 9.79
N GLU A 109 7.65 6.82 9.62
CA GLU A 109 7.77 7.57 8.36
C GLU A 109 7.93 6.63 7.16
N LYS A 110 8.86 5.70 7.27
CA LYS A 110 9.15 4.70 6.24
C LYS A 110 7.88 3.91 5.84
N ALA A 111 7.12 3.43 6.83
CA ALA A 111 5.89 2.68 6.59
C ALA A 111 4.79 3.54 5.94
N ALA A 112 4.58 4.77 6.44
CA ALA A 112 3.58 5.68 5.89
C ALA A 112 3.85 6.00 4.41
N ARG A 113 5.11 6.29 4.08
CA ARG A 113 5.52 6.57 2.70
C ARG A 113 5.35 5.36 1.78
N ARG A 114 5.65 4.13 2.25
CA ARG A 114 5.41 2.91 1.49
C ARG A 114 3.93 2.70 1.21
N VAL A 115 3.07 2.87 2.23
CA VAL A 115 1.61 2.77 2.09
C VAL A 115 1.09 3.81 1.09
N GLN A 116 1.51 5.07 1.23
CA GLN A 116 1.17 6.13 0.29
C GLN A 116 1.56 5.76 -1.13
N PHE A 117 2.82 5.36 -1.29
CA PHE A 117 3.35 5.02 -2.60
C PHE A 117 2.59 3.86 -3.25
N ALA A 118 2.39 2.75 -2.52
CA ALA A 118 1.66 1.60 -3.03
C ALA A 118 0.23 1.98 -3.45
N ALA A 119 -0.46 2.80 -2.64
CA ALA A 119 -1.79 3.28 -2.97
C ALA A 119 -1.79 4.20 -4.20
N GLN A 120 -0.87 5.16 -4.28
CA GLN A 120 -0.76 6.06 -5.43
C GLN A 120 -0.39 5.30 -6.71
N TRP A 121 0.54 4.34 -6.60
CA TRP A 121 0.86 3.48 -7.74
C TRP A 121 -0.38 2.74 -8.24
N ALA A 122 -1.14 2.11 -7.34
CA ALA A 122 -2.36 1.39 -7.70
C ALA A 122 -3.44 2.31 -8.31
N LEU A 123 -3.54 3.56 -7.84
CA LEU A 123 -4.43 4.58 -8.40
C LEU A 123 -4.01 4.99 -9.82
N THR A 124 -2.72 5.20 -10.05
CA THR A 124 -2.21 5.76 -11.32
C THR A 124 -1.98 4.72 -12.40
N ALA A 125 -1.80 3.46 -12.02
CA ALA A 125 -1.48 2.38 -12.94
C ALA A 125 -2.59 2.04 -13.96
N GLY A 126 -3.75 2.66 -13.85
CA GLY A 126 -4.88 2.42 -14.74
C GLY A 126 -5.46 1.01 -14.63
N ARG A 127 -6.62 0.79 -15.25
CA ARG A 127 -7.31 -0.50 -15.15
C ARG A 127 -6.55 -1.62 -15.86
N GLU A 128 -5.92 -1.31 -16.99
CA GLU A 128 -5.14 -2.27 -17.78
C GLU A 128 -3.85 -2.66 -17.07
N ALA A 129 -3.12 -1.68 -16.56
CA ALA A 129 -1.90 -1.92 -15.78
C ALA A 129 -2.21 -2.66 -14.46
N ARG A 130 -3.33 -2.38 -13.80
CA ARG A 130 -3.78 -3.15 -12.63
C ARG A 130 -4.07 -4.60 -12.99
N THR A 131 -4.69 -4.85 -14.15
CA THR A 131 -4.97 -6.21 -14.62
C THR A 131 -3.68 -6.96 -14.96
N GLU A 132 -2.71 -6.29 -15.58
CA GLU A 132 -1.39 -6.86 -15.85
C GLU A 132 -0.61 -7.11 -14.56
N ALA A 133 -0.66 -6.15 -13.64
CA ALA A 133 -0.08 -6.24 -12.31
C ALA A 133 -0.68 -7.38 -11.48
N SER A 134 -1.99 -7.66 -11.62
CA SER A 134 -2.61 -8.78 -10.90
C SER A 134 -2.12 -10.16 -11.35
N ARG A 135 -1.39 -10.23 -12.46
CA ARG A 135 -0.71 -11.46 -12.91
C ARG A 135 0.71 -11.60 -12.38
N ALA A 136 1.24 -10.57 -11.79
CA ALA A 136 2.59 -10.59 -11.26
C ALA A 136 2.69 -11.39 -9.95
N VAL A 137 3.82 -12.04 -9.75
CA VAL A 137 4.04 -12.98 -8.65
C VAL A 137 4.48 -12.27 -7.36
N SER A 138 4.99 -11.04 -7.45
CA SER A 138 5.46 -10.25 -6.31
C SER A 138 5.29 -8.75 -6.51
N SER A 139 5.18 -8.00 -5.41
CA SER A 139 5.17 -6.54 -5.43
C SER A 139 6.47 -5.93 -5.96
N GLU A 140 7.60 -6.64 -5.82
CA GLU A 140 8.89 -6.23 -6.36
C GLU A 140 8.91 -6.29 -7.88
N GLU A 141 8.34 -7.35 -8.44
CA GLU A 141 8.24 -7.51 -9.89
C GLU A 141 7.29 -6.49 -10.51
N LEU A 142 6.18 -6.17 -9.84
CA LEU A 142 5.29 -5.10 -10.23
C LEU A 142 6.01 -3.75 -10.26
N PHE A 143 6.79 -3.51 -9.24
CA PHE A 143 7.57 -2.32 -9.11
C PHE A 143 8.64 -2.19 -10.20
N LYS A 144 9.35 -3.29 -10.50
CA LYS A 144 10.33 -3.34 -11.58
C LYS A 144 9.66 -3.05 -12.93
N ARG A 145 8.53 -3.68 -13.21
CA ARG A 145 7.74 -3.45 -14.43
C ARG A 145 7.23 -2.02 -14.53
N TRP A 146 6.79 -1.43 -13.43
CA TRP A 146 6.38 -0.04 -13.40
C TRP A 146 7.55 0.90 -13.70
N LYS A 147 8.73 0.67 -13.13
CA LYS A 147 9.96 1.39 -13.48
C LYS A 147 10.27 1.30 -14.99
N GLU A 148 10.16 0.11 -15.54
CA GLU A 148 10.45 -0.16 -16.96
C GLU A 148 9.42 0.48 -17.89
N ASN A 149 8.14 0.49 -17.53
CA ASN A 149 7.04 1.08 -18.31
C ASN A 149 6.86 2.58 -18.09
N LYS A 150 7.52 3.16 -17.13
CA LYS A 150 7.50 4.59 -16.82
C LYS A 150 7.69 5.51 -18.04
N HIS A 151 8.49 5.09 -18.99
CA HIS A 151 8.74 5.85 -20.23
C HIS A 151 7.62 5.73 -21.27
N ARG A 152 6.66 4.83 -21.09
CA ARG A 152 5.52 4.62 -22.01
C ARG A 152 4.25 5.35 -21.57
N LEU A 153 4.12 5.70 -20.30
CA LEU A 153 2.96 6.41 -19.79
C LEU A 153 3.05 7.90 -20.15
N ASN A 154 2.07 8.33 -20.88
CA ASN A 154 1.89 9.58 -21.60
C ASN A 154 2.40 10.85 -20.88
N ARG A 155 3.13 11.70 -21.64
CA ARG A 155 4.14 12.66 -21.20
C ARG A 155 3.67 13.89 -20.41
N ASN A 156 2.44 14.34 -20.44
CA ASN A 156 2.16 15.74 -20.07
C ASN A 156 1.47 16.01 -18.71
N SER A 157 0.82 15.04 -18.07
CA SER A 157 0.26 15.24 -16.72
C SER A 157 0.78 14.24 -15.69
N VAL A 158 1.36 13.17 -16.18
CA VAL A 158 1.92 12.08 -15.40
C VAL A 158 3.38 12.40 -15.02
N GLU A 159 4.10 13.17 -15.86
CA GLU A 159 5.51 13.50 -15.62
C GLU A 159 5.74 14.35 -14.38
N GLU A 160 4.89 15.32 -14.09
CA GLU A 160 5.01 16.12 -12.85
C GLU A 160 4.64 15.30 -11.60
N ARG A 161 3.63 14.46 -11.69
CA ARG A 161 3.26 13.54 -10.59
C ARG A 161 4.31 12.44 -10.41
N VAL A 162 4.83 11.92 -11.51
CA VAL A 162 5.89 10.91 -11.52
C VAL A 162 7.23 11.52 -11.15
N ALA A 163 7.55 12.77 -11.51
CA ALA A 163 8.75 13.45 -11.05
C ALA A 163 8.70 13.72 -9.53
N SER A 164 7.55 14.13 -9.02
CA SER A 164 7.30 14.23 -7.58
C SER A 164 7.40 12.87 -6.88
N MET A 165 6.88 11.82 -7.48
CA MET A 165 7.04 10.45 -7.03
C MET A 165 8.47 9.94 -7.20
N HIS A 166 9.21 10.42 -8.19
CA HIS A 166 10.62 10.06 -8.43
C HIS A 166 11.56 10.63 -7.38
N SER A 167 11.32 11.84 -6.92
CA SER A 167 12.08 12.41 -5.79
C SER A 167 11.87 11.58 -4.52
N LEU A 168 10.63 11.20 -4.26
CA LEU A 168 10.29 10.24 -3.20
C LEU A 168 10.89 8.85 -3.46
N TYR A 169 11.02 8.46 -4.70
CA TYR A 169 11.46 7.14 -5.15
C TYR A 169 12.96 6.95 -5.12
N SER A 170 13.76 7.93 -5.50
CA SER A 170 15.22 7.84 -5.40
C SER A 170 15.66 7.70 -3.95
N ASP A 171 14.95 8.36 -3.03
CA ASP A 171 15.16 8.20 -1.58
C ASP A 171 14.71 6.85 -1.04
N ILE A 172 13.68 6.27 -1.65
CA ILE A 172 13.12 4.97 -1.29
C ILE A 172 13.95 3.83 -1.89
N ASP A 173 14.31 3.94 -3.16
CA ASP A 173 15.03 2.91 -3.92
C ASP A 173 16.40 2.61 -3.31
N SER A 174 17.11 3.65 -2.87
CA SER A 174 18.41 3.48 -2.20
C SER A 174 18.31 2.90 -0.79
N ARG A 175 17.16 3.04 -0.12
CA ARG A 175 17.00 2.66 1.30
C ARG A 175 16.18 1.39 1.53
N TRP A 176 15.37 0.96 0.57
CA TRP A 176 14.36 -0.07 0.83
C TRP A 176 14.53 -1.35 0.03
N TRP A 177 15.25 -1.27 -1.09
CA TRP A 177 15.42 -2.42 -1.99
C TRP A 177 16.83 -3.01 -1.93
N THR A 178 17.74 -2.37 -1.19
CA THR A 178 19.12 -2.83 -0.98
C THR A 178 19.37 -3.42 0.41
N GLU A 179 18.38 -3.43 1.29
CA GLU A 179 18.33 -4.17 2.54
C GLU A 179 17.28 -5.30 2.40
#